data_c184e7f4043785b71d5bafa8e280a0c1
#
_entry.id   c184e7f4043785b71d5bafa8e280a0c1
#
_cell.length_a   1.000
_cell.length_b   1.000
_cell.length_c   1.000
_cell.angle_alpha   90.00
_cell.angle_beta   90.00
_cell.angle_gamma   90.00
#
_symmetry.space_group_name_H-M   'P 1'
#
loop_
_entity.id
_entity.type
_entity.pdbx_description
1 polymer ?
#
loop_
_entity_poly.entity_id
_entity_poly.type
_entity_poly.pdbx_seq_one_letter_code
_entity_poly.pdbx_strand_id
1 'polypeptide(L)'
;MQRVLFVGNSLTFWNKGVAVLVRELGGFTSERIVEPGASLHRLWRNGTAAAKIRSGRWDWVVLQEDLPETSRAQFEEAARAFAKVSAAAHARLILYMAWAYDRLPTRHDEIVRAHVAIAAELGCAVAPVGAAFAQVREARSDTTLQLLEPDDEHPTMAGTYLAALVIYA
;
A
#
# COMPACT_ATOMS: atom_id res chain seq x y z
N MET A 1 10.14 -5.23 -19.35
CA MET A 1 8.90 -5.09 -18.56
C MET A 1 9.30 -5.20 -17.09
N GLN A 2 8.96 -4.18 -16.28
CA GLN A 2 9.35 -4.16 -14.86
C GLN A 2 8.50 -5.12 -14.03
N ARG A 3 9.08 -5.68 -12.98
CA ARG A 3 8.43 -6.64 -12.09
C ARG A 3 8.16 -6.02 -10.73
N VAL A 4 6.91 -6.06 -10.30
CA VAL A 4 6.44 -5.45 -9.05
C VAL A 4 5.87 -6.54 -8.13
N LEU A 5 6.34 -6.57 -6.89
CA LEU A 5 5.76 -7.40 -5.82
C LEU A 5 4.97 -6.52 -4.86
N PHE A 6 3.70 -6.82 -4.69
CA PHE A 6 2.84 -6.18 -3.70
C PHE A 6 2.78 -7.04 -2.43
N VAL A 7 2.95 -6.40 -1.28
CA VAL A 7 2.85 -7.04 0.04
C VAL A 7 1.88 -6.22 0.89
N GLY A 8 0.82 -6.84 1.38
CA GLY A 8 -0.20 -6.12 2.15
C GLY A 8 -1.40 -6.99 2.53
N ASN A 9 -2.52 -6.34 2.81
CA ASN A 9 -3.77 -7.00 3.22
C ASN A 9 -4.90 -6.80 2.19
N SER A 10 -6.17 -6.82 2.65
CA SER A 10 -7.35 -6.66 1.79
C SER A 10 -7.35 -5.37 0.99
N LEU A 11 -6.80 -4.28 1.50
CA LEU A 11 -6.71 -3.00 0.78
C LEU A 11 -5.86 -3.09 -0.50
N THR A 12 -5.00 -4.11 -0.60
CA THR A 12 -4.21 -4.39 -1.81
C THR A 12 -4.95 -5.28 -2.81
N PHE A 13 -5.83 -6.19 -2.37
CA PHE A 13 -6.44 -7.18 -3.27
C PHE A 13 -7.96 -7.03 -3.48
N TRP A 14 -8.64 -6.15 -2.74
CA TRP A 14 -10.08 -5.95 -2.89
C TRP A 14 -10.45 -5.43 -4.28
N ASN A 15 -11.66 -5.74 -4.75
CA ASN A 15 -12.19 -5.26 -6.04
C ASN A 15 -11.18 -5.37 -7.20
N LYS A 16 -10.84 -6.59 -7.61
CA LYS A 16 -9.81 -6.91 -8.60
C LYS A 16 -8.38 -6.77 -8.08
N GLY A 17 -8.15 -5.81 -7.19
CA GLY A 17 -6.86 -5.55 -6.53
C GLY A 17 -5.93 -4.65 -7.33
N VAL A 18 -5.21 -3.82 -6.59
CA VAL A 18 -4.29 -2.82 -7.12
C VAL A 18 -3.21 -3.45 -8.01
N ALA A 19 -2.67 -4.62 -7.62
CA ALA A 19 -1.64 -5.32 -8.39
C ALA A 19 -2.10 -5.69 -9.80
N VAL A 20 -3.38 -6.08 -9.96
CA VAL A 20 -3.96 -6.41 -11.27
C VAL A 20 -4.14 -5.15 -12.11
N LEU A 21 -4.67 -4.07 -11.51
CA LEU A 21 -4.91 -2.82 -12.22
C LEU A 21 -3.60 -2.14 -12.65
N VAL A 22 -2.56 -2.13 -11.81
CA VAL A 22 -1.23 -1.62 -12.20
C VAL A 22 -0.67 -2.38 -13.40
N ARG A 23 -0.83 -3.71 -13.43
CA ARG A 23 -0.44 -4.51 -14.60
C ARG A 23 -1.25 -4.14 -15.86
N GLU A 24 -2.55 -3.90 -15.72
CA GLU A 24 -3.44 -3.51 -16.83
C GLU A 24 -3.16 -2.11 -17.37
N LEU A 25 -2.68 -1.19 -16.53
CA LEU A 25 -2.19 0.11 -16.96
C LEU A 25 -0.96 0.00 -17.87
N GLY A 26 -0.26 -1.12 -17.82
CA GLY A 26 0.81 -1.47 -18.76
C GLY A 26 2.23 -1.24 -18.23
N GLY A 27 3.21 -1.87 -18.89
CA GLY A 27 4.63 -1.71 -18.56
C GLY A 27 5.14 -2.61 -17.42
N PHE A 28 4.25 -3.28 -16.67
CA PHE A 28 4.60 -4.07 -15.50
C PHE A 28 4.09 -5.52 -15.57
N THR A 29 4.82 -6.42 -14.92
CA THR A 29 4.27 -7.68 -14.41
C THR A 29 4.16 -7.57 -12.90
N SER A 30 3.08 -8.08 -12.32
CA SER A 30 2.83 -7.95 -10.88
C SER A 30 2.54 -9.30 -10.24
N GLU A 31 3.07 -9.50 -9.05
CA GLU A 31 2.70 -10.57 -8.14
C GLU A 31 2.32 -9.98 -6.77
N ARG A 32 1.66 -10.76 -5.93
CA ARG A 32 1.26 -10.30 -4.61
C ARG A 32 1.44 -11.38 -3.54
N ILE A 33 1.82 -10.96 -2.35
CA ILE A 33 1.74 -11.72 -1.10
C ILE A 33 0.83 -10.93 -0.18
N VAL A 34 -0.38 -11.43 0.00
CA VAL A 34 -1.43 -10.73 0.74
C VAL A 34 -2.15 -11.68 1.68
N GLU A 35 -2.56 -11.16 2.83
CA GLU A 35 -3.34 -11.90 3.82
C GLU A 35 -4.41 -10.95 4.40
N PRO A 36 -5.72 -11.34 4.42
CA PRO A 36 -6.78 -10.50 4.95
C PRO A 36 -6.49 -10.01 6.37
N GLY A 37 -6.64 -8.70 6.61
CA GLY A 37 -6.45 -8.09 7.93
C GLY A 37 -5.03 -8.18 8.50
N ALA A 38 -4.04 -8.57 7.70
CA ALA A 38 -2.67 -8.69 8.20
C ALA A 38 -1.93 -7.36 8.20
N SER A 39 -1.22 -7.07 9.29
CA SER A 39 -0.20 -6.02 9.32
C SER A 39 1.07 -6.46 8.57
N LEU A 40 1.88 -5.50 8.13
CA LEU A 40 3.21 -5.81 7.59
C LEU A 40 4.09 -6.55 8.59
N HIS A 41 3.97 -6.26 9.88
CA HIS A 41 4.68 -6.98 10.94
C HIS A 41 4.31 -8.47 10.97
N ARG A 42 3.02 -8.81 10.82
CA ARG A 42 2.57 -10.20 10.71
C ARG A 42 3.12 -10.86 9.44
N LEU A 43 3.05 -10.18 8.30
CA LEU A 43 3.59 -10.68 7.01
C LEU A 43 5.11 -10.86 7.05
N TRP A 44 5.82 -10.01 7.77
CA TRP A 44 7.25 -10.17 8.01
C TRP A 44 7.53 -11.43 8.85
N ARG A 45 6.79 -11.59 9.94
CA ARG A 45 6.99 -12.70 10.89
C ARG A 45 6.68 -14.08 10.30
N ASN A 46 5.70 -14.19 9.39
CA ASN A 46 5.43 -15.46 8.72
C ASN A 46 6.49 -15.83 7.66
N GLY A 47 7.32 -14.88 7.26
CA GLY A 47 8.50 -15.11 6.42
C GLY A 47 8.23 -15.29 4.92
N THR A 48 6.98 -15.51 4.50
CA THR A 48 6.63 -15.81 3.10
C THR A 48 6.98 -14.65 2.16
N ALA A 49 6.62 -13.42 2.55
CA ALA A 49 6.93 -12.24 1.74
C ALA A 49 8.44 -12.00 1.63
N ALA A 50 9.17 -12.13 2.74
CA ALA A 50 10.63 -11.99 2.74
C ALA A 50 11.32 -13.08 1.89
N ALA A 51 10.84 -14.33 1.94
CA ALA A 51 11.35 -15.41 1.10
C ALA A 51 11.08 -15.12 -0.39
N LYS A 52 9.89 -14.63 -0.73
CA LYS A 52 9.53 -14.25 -2.10
C LYS A 52 10.38 -13.10 -2.64
N ILE A 53 10.70 -12.10 -1.81
CA ILE A 53 11.61 -11.00 -2.18
C ILE A 53 13.01 -11.57 -2.49
N ARG A 54 13.56 -12.40 -1.61
CA ARG A 54 14.92 -12.97 -1.78
C ARG A 54 15.05 -13.87 -3.00
N SER A 55 14.03 -14.65 -3.31
CA SER A 55 14.06 -15.62 -4.42
C SER A 55 13.67 -15.05 -5.76
N GLY A 56 13.05 -13.87 -5.78
CA GLY A 56 12.57 -13.22 -6.99
C GLY A 56 13.56 -12.24 -7.60
N ARG A 57 13.24 -11.78 -8.81
CA ARG A 57 13.90 -10.62 -9.44
C ARG A 57 12.84 -9.54 -9.55
N TRP A 58 12.88 -8.57 -8.63
CA TRP A 58 11.89 -7.50 -8.53
C TRP A 58 12.55 -6.17 -8.84
N ASP A 59 11.93 -5.34 -9.65
CA ASP A 59 12.33 -3.95 -9.80
C ASP A 59 11.77 -3.11 -8.65
N TRP A 60 10.55 -3.48 -8.19
CA TRP A 60 9.85 -2.79 -7.13
C TRP A 60 9.20 -3.76 -6.13
N VAL A 61 9.24 -3.37 -4.87
CA VAL A 61 8.45 -3.97 -3.78
C VAL A 61 7.54 -2.87 -3.23
N VAL A 62 6.24 -3.10 -3.26
CA VAL A 62 5.23 -2.18 -2.73
C VAL A 62 4.70 -2.75 -1.42
N LEU A 63 4.87 -2.02 -0.33
CA LEU A 63 4.42 -2.41 1.01
C LEU A 63 3.20 -1.59 1.40
N GLN A 64 2.09 -2.25 1.72
CA GLN A 64 0.87 -1.62 2.20
C GLN A 64 0.64 -1.98 3.66
N GLU A 65 0.45 -0.96 4.50
CA GLU A 65 0.06 -1.10 5.90
C GLU A 65 -1.31 -0.46 6.16
N ASP A 66 -2.01 -1.02 7.11
CA ASP A 66 -3.32 -0.57 7.57
C ASP A 66 -3.18 0.19 8.90
N LEU A 67 -2.53 1.35 8.86
CA LEU A 67 -2.29 2.14 10.05
C LEU A 67 -3.54 2.57 10.84
N PRO A 68 -4.72 2.75 10.25
CA PRO A 68 -5.93 2.94 11.04
C PRO A 68 -6.19 1.82 12.06
N GLU A 69 -5.86 0.58 11.69
CA GLU A 69 -6.14 -0.62 12.50
C GLU A 69 -4.88 -1.22 13.16
N THR A 70 -3.68 -0.80 12.74
CA THR A 70 -2.42 -1.43 13.17
C THR A 70 -1.53 -0.48 13.99
N SER A 71 -0.47 -1.02 14.57
CA SER A 71 0.48 -0.27 15.39
C SER A 71 1.54 0.42 14.52
N ARG A 72 1.70 1.73 14.70
CA ARG A 72 2.76 2.50 14.06
C ARG A 72 4.15 1.94 14.33
N ALA A 73 4.45 1.55 15.58
CA ALA A 73 5.75 0.99 15.93
C ALA A 73 6.05 -0.32 15.19
N GLN A 74 5.05 -1.20 15.09
CA GLN A 74 5.17 -2.46 14.33
C GLN A 74 5.28 -2.22 12.83
N PHE A 75 4.58 -1.23 12.28
CA PHE A 75 4.73 -0.80 10.90
C PHE A 75 6.16 -0.36 10.61
N GLU A 76 6.72 0.54 11.42
CA GLU A 76 8.07 1.06 11.23
C GLU A 76 9.12 -0.04 11.35
N GLU A 77 8.98 -0.97 12.31
CA GLU A 77 9.84 -2.13 12.45
C GLU A 77 9.81 -3.01 11.20
N ALA A 78 8.61 -3.36 10.73
CA ALA A 78 8.44 -4.19 9.55
C ALA A 78 8.96 -3.51 8.28
N ALA A 79 8.69 -2.21 8.11
CA ALA A 79 9.19 -1.44 6.97
C ALA A 79 10.72 -1.45 6.88
N ARG A 80 11.42 -1.26 8.03
CA ARG A 80 12.88 -1.37 8.10
C ARG A 80 13.38 -2.76 7.72
N ALA A 81 12.70 -3.80 8.18
CA ALA A 81 13.06 -5.18 7.89
C ALA A 81 12.86 -5.52 6.40
N PHE A 82 11.73 -5.13 5.82
CA PHE A 82 11.47 -5.28 4.39
C PHE A 82 12.41 -4.44 3.53
N ALA A 83 12.77 -3.23 3.94
CA ALA A 83 13.73 -2.38 3.23
C ALA A 83 15.09 -3.07 3.10
N LYS A 84 15.60 -3.68 4.18
CA LYS A 84 16.85 -4.43 4.17
C LYS A 84 16.84 -5.60 3.18
N VAL A 85 15.77 -6.40 3.17
CA VAL A 85 15.67 -7.54 2.27
C VAL A 85 15.45 -7.12 0.82
N SER A 86 14.71 -6.04 0.57
CA SER A 86 14.51 -5.47 -0.77
C SER A 86 15.81 -4.92 -1.33
N ALA A 87 16.57 -4.16 -0.55
CA ALA A 87 17.88 -3.65 -0.95
C ALA A 87 18.87 -4.78 -1.27
N ALA A 88 18.90 -5.82 -0.44
CA ALA A 88 19.73 -7.01 -0.70
C ALA A 88 19.33 -7.77 -1.98
N ALA A 89 18.08 -7.67 -2.39
CA ALA A 89 17.56 -8.21 -3.64
C ALA A 89 17.62 -7.22 -4.82
N HIS A 90 18.24 -6.05 -4.63
CA HIS A 90 18.32 -4.95 -5.60
C HIS A 90 16.97 -4.42 -6.08
N ALA A 91 15.93 -4.57 -5.27
CA ALA A 91 14.59 -4.03 -5.54
C ALA A 91 14.41 -2.67 -4.87
N ARG A 92 13.78 -1.73 -5.58
CA ARG A 92 13.37 -0.44 -5.02
C ARG A 92 12.11 -0.63 -4.17
N LEU A 93 11.96 0.19 -3.13
CA LEU A 93 10.84 0.13 -2.21
C LEU A 93 9.87 1.29 -2.42
N ILE A 94 8.58 0.99 -2.36
CA ILE A 94 7.49 1.97 -2.30
C ILE A 94 6.63 1.63 -1.08
N LEU A 95 6.35 2.63 -0.25
CA LEU A 95 5.33 2.53 0.80
C LEU A 95 3.99 2.98 0.23
N TYR A 96 3.04 2.07 0.17
CA TYR A 96 1.66 2.36 -0.21
C TYR A 96 0.93 2.90 1.02
N MET A 97 0.76 4.21 1.10
CA MET A 97 0.03 4.89 2.15
C MET A 97 -1.47 4.76 1.90
N ALA A 98 -2.14 3.91 2.69
CA ALA A 98 -3.57 3.75 2.65
C ALA A 98 -4.30 4.99 3.22
N TRP A 99 -5.61 5.01 3.11
CA TRP A 99 -6.49 6.09 3.53
C TRP A 99 -6.91 5.96 5.00
N ALA A 100 -7.38 7.06 5.57
CA ALA A 100 -8.10 7.04 6.83
C ALA A 100 -9.53 6.57 6.59
N TYR A 101 -10.10 5.86 7.54
CA TYR A 101 -11.50 5.45 7.53
C TYR A 101 -12.41 6.59 7.97
N ASP A 102 -13.62 6.67 7.43
CA ASP A 102 -14.57 7.73 7.80
C ASP A 102 -14.92 7.70 9.30
N ARG A 103 -14.97 6.51 9.88
CA ARG A 103 -15.13 6.33 11.34
C ARG A 103 -13.92 6.80 12.16
N LEU A 104 -12.77 7.05 11.53
CA LEU A 104 -11.52 7.46 12.17
C LEU A 104 -10.86 8.65 11.44
N PRO A 105 -11.58 9.75 11.16
CA PRO A 105 -11.09 10.84 10.29
C PRO A 105 -9.84 11.54 10.84
N THR A 106 -9.66 11.56 12.16
CA THR A 106 -8.53 12.21 12.82
C THR A 106 -7.20 11.49 12.58
N ARG A 107 -7.22 10.28 12.03
CA ARG A 107 -5.99 9.49 11.79
C ARG A 107 -5.29 9.83 10.47
N HIS A 108 -5.89 10.60 9.60
CA HIS A 108 -5.28 10.94 8.30
C HIS A 108 -3.88 11.55 8.47
N ASP A 109 -3.74 12.59 9.29
CA ASP A 109 -2.45 13.26 9.51
C ASP A 109 -1.41 12.34 10.18
N GLU A 110 -1.85 11.43 11.04
CA GLU A 110 -0.98 10.43 11.67
C GLU A 110 -0.43 9.46 10.62
N ILE A 111 -1.30 8.96 9.72
CA ILE A 111 -0.92 8.07 8.62
C ILE A 111 0.10 8.76 7.71
N VAL A 112 -0.18 10.00 7.31
CA VAL A 112 0.74 10.80 6.47
C VAL A 112 2.09 10.96 7.14
N ARG A 113 2.11 11.45 8.39
CA ARG A 113 3.36 11.68 9.13
C ARG A 113 4.17 10.39 9.30
N ALA A 114 3.51 9.28 9.60
CA ALA A 114 4.20 8.00 9.79
C ALA A 114 4.87 7.52 8.50
N HIS A 115 4.15 7.55 7.37
CA HIS A 115 4.71 7.11 6.07
C HIS A 115 5.83 8.03 5.59
N VAL A 116 5.66 9.34 5.69
CA VAL A 116 6.68 10.32 5.26
C VAL A 116 7.94 10.18 6.11
N ALA A 117 7.80 10.04 7.43
CA ALA A 117 8.95 9.91 8.33
C ALA A 117 9.77 8.64 8.04
N ILE A 118 9.10 7.48 7.95
CA ILE A 118 9.81 6.22 7.70
C ILE A 118 10.36 6.14 6.26
N ALA A 119 9.67 6.70 5.28
CA ALA A 119 10.15 6.77 3.91
C ALA A 119 11.41 7.62 3.79
N ALA A 120 11.46 8.78 4.47
CA ALA A 120 12.66 9.63 4.53
C ALA A 120 13.84 8.89 5.20
N GLU A 121 13.60 8.16 6.29
CA GLU A 121 14.62 7.33 6.96
C GLU A 121 15.17 6.24 6.02
N LEU A 122 14.29 5.58 5.27
CA LEU A 122 14.64 4.45 4.40
C LEU A 122 15.13 4.87 3.00
N GLY A 123 15.02 6.14 2.65
CA GLY A 123 15.33 6.65 1.32
C GLY A 123 14.45 6.03 0.22
N CYS A 124 13.17 5.78 0.51
CA CYS A 124 12.25 5.15 -0.42
C CYS A 124 11.06 6.07 -0.78
N ALA A 125 10.31 5.71 -1.82
CA ALA A 125 9.14 6.46 -2.25
C ALA A 125 7.91 6.14 -1.40
N VAL A 126 6.98 7.09 -1.36
CA VAL A 126 5.61 6.91 -0.86
C VAL A 126 4.64 7.06 -2.02
N ALA A 127 3.74 6.10 -2.20
CA ALA A 127 2.55 6.27 -3.03
C ALA A 127 1.43 6.83 -2.12
N PRO A 128 1.09 8.12 -2.25
CA PRO A 128 0.23 8.81 -1.27
C PRO A 128 -1.27 8.61 -1.58
N VAL A 129 -1.70 7.35 -1.63
CA VAL A 129 -3.07 6.98 -2.01
C VAL A 129 -4.11 7.60 -1.08
N GLY A 130 -3.87 7.55 0.23
CA GLY A 130 -4.78 8.14 1.21
C GLY A 130 -4.95 9.65 1.05
N ALA A 131 -3.87 10.36 0.67
CA ALA A 131 -3.96 11.79 0.36
C ALA A 131 -4.78 12.03 -0.92
N ALA A 132 -4.61 11.20 -1.95
CA ALA A 132 -5.41 11.29 -3.17
C ALA A 132 -6.90 11.03 -2.89
N PHE A 133 -7.23 10.07 -2.03
CA PHE A 133 -8.60 9.82 -1.58
C PHE A 133 -9.20 11.06 -0.89
N ALA A 134 -8.46 11.68 0.03
CA ALA A 134 -8.89 12.89 0.72
C ALA A 134 -9.14 14.04 -0.27
N GLN A 135 -8.24 14.26 -1.22
CA GLN A 135 -8.39 15.30 -2.25
C GLN A 135 -9.60 15.09 -3.16
N VAL A 136 -9.84 13.85 -3.61
CA VAL A 136 -11.01 13.53 -4.45
C VAL A 136 -12.30 13.75 -3.66
N ARG A 137 -12.35 13.35 -2.40
CA ARG A 137 -13.54 13.53 -1.55
C ARG A 137 -13.81 15.02 -1.28
N GLU A 138 -12.80 15.81 -1.04
CA GLU A 138 -12.91 17.26 -0.87
C GLU A 138 -13.40 17.96 -2.16
N ALA A 139 -12.75 17.65 -3.27
CA ALA A 139 -13.08 18.28 -4.56
C ALA A 139 -14.43 17.85 -5.14
N ARG A 140 -14.99 16.73 -4.70
CA ARG A 140 -16.20 16.11 -5.25
C ARG A 140 -17.21 15.72 -4.17
N SER A 141 -17.37 16.56 -3.19
CA SER A 141 -18.31 16.35 -2.08
C SER A 141 -19.79 16.25 -2.51
N ASP A 142 -20.11 16.73 -3.71
CA ASP A 142 -21.45 16.71 -4.32
C ASP A 142 -21.74 15.49 -5.20
N THR A 143 -20.79 14.57 -5.31
CA THR A 143 -20.91 13.47 -6.27
C THR A 143 -21.35 12.16 -5.65
N THR A 144 -21.90 11.30 -6.49
CA THR A 144 -22.20 9.90 -6.17
C THR A 144 -20.96 8.99 -6.24
N LEU A 145 -19.78 9.54 -6.52
CA LEU A 145 -18.54 8.77 -6.61
C LEU A 145 -18.12 8.34 -5.21
N GLN A 146 -18.36 7.09 -4.90
CA GLN A 146 -17.89 6.47 -3.66
C GLN A 146 -16.55 5.80 -3.88
N LEU A 147 -15.54 6.14 -3.06
CA LEU A 147 -14.22 5.51 -3.08
C LEU A 147 -14.12 4.33 -2.12
N LEU A 148 -14.97 4.30 -1.09
CA LEU A 148 -15.06 3.23 -0.10
C LEU A 148 -16.38 2.49 -0.20
N GLU A 149 -16.34 1.20 0.11
CA GLU A 149 -17.52 0.35 0.29
C GLU A 149 -18.30 0.78 1.54
N PRO A 150 -19.55 0.30 1.72
CA PRO A 150 -20.34 0.64 2.90
C PRO A 150 -19.75 0.26 4.25
N ASP A 151 -18.70 -0.56 4.27
CA ASP A 151 -17.97 -0.92 5.50
C ASP A 151 -16.99 0.17 5.96
N ASP A 152 -16.83 1.25 5.17
CA ASP A 152 -15.94 2.38 5.46
C ASP A 152 -14.45 2.02 5.49
N GLU A 153 -14.09 0.89 4.93
CA GLU A 153 -12.73 0.36 4.98
C GLU A 153 -12.24 -0.06 3.59
N HIS A 154 -12.95 -0.96 2.93
CA HIS A 154 -12.53 -1.51 1.66
C HIS A 154 -12.80 -0.54 0.51
N PRO A 155 -11.91 -0.47 -0.49
CA PRO A 155 -12.10 0.42 -1.63
C PRO A 155 -13.16 -0.14 -2.58
N THR A 156 -14.01 0.71 -3.12
CA THR A 156 -14.81 0.38 -4.30
C THR A 156 -13.91 0.12 -5.51
N MET A 157 -14.47 -0.30 -6.63
CA MET A 157 -13.70 -0.38 -7.88
C MET A 157 -13.07 0.97 -8.26
N ALA A 158 -13.77 2.08 -8.05
CA ALA A 158 -13.23 3.42 -8.29
C ALA A 158 -12.07 3.74 -7.33
N GLY A 159 -12.20 3.39 -6.05
CA GLY A 159 -11.13 3.53 -5.07
C GLY A 159 -9.89 2.69 -5.42
N THR A 160 -10.09 1.42 -5.78
CA THR A 160 -8.98 0.55 -6.20
C THR A 160 -8.29 1.08 -7.47
N TYR A 161 -9.06 1.63 -8.41
CA TYR A 161 -8.51 2.22 -9.62
C TYR A 161 -7.70 3.49 -9.32
N LEU A 162 -8.21 4.37 -8.46
CA LEU A 162 -7.46 5.55 -8.00
C LEU A 162 -6.15 5.14 -7.32
N ALA A 163 -6.19 4.14 -6.44
CA ALA A 163 -4.99 3.62 -5.79
C ALA A 163 -3.97 3.09 -6.83
N ALA A 164 -4.43 2.37 -7.84
CA ALA A 164 -3.57 1.87 -8.91
C ALA A 164 -2.93 3.01 -9.72
N LEU A 165 -3.68 4.07 -10.04
CA LEU A 165 -3.14 5.24 -10.74
C LEU A 165 -2.05 5.95 -9.93
N VAL A 166 -2.26 6.15 -8.63
CA VAL A 166 -1.28 6.80 -7.74
C VAL A 166 0.02 5.98 -7.62
N ILE A 167 -0.09 4.65 -7.59
CA ILE A 167 1.10 3.77 -7.51
C ILE A 167 1.81 3.69 -8.86
N TYR A 168 1.06 3.80 -9.96
CA TYR A 168 1.60 3.74 -11.32
C TYR A 168 2.40 5.00 -11.69
N ALA A 169 1.96 6.18 -11.21
CA ALA A 169 2.56 7.48 -11.53
C ALA A 169 3.95 7.66 -10.92
#